data_80c46b6b0c1610a1b863d5586b9d432d
#
_entry.id   80c46b6b0c1610a1b863d5586b9d432d
#
_cell.length_a   1.000
_cell.length_b   1.000
_cell.length_c   1.000
_cell.angle_alpha   90.00
_cell.angle_beta   90.00
_cell.angle_gamma   90.00
#
_symmetry.space_group_name_H-M   'P 1'
#
loop_
_entity.id
_entity.type
_entity.pdbx_description
1 polymer ?
#
loop_
_entity_poly.entity_id
_entity_poly.type
_entity_poly.pdbx_seq_one_letter_code
_entity_poly.pdbx_strand_id
1 'polypeptide(L)'
;MDNYFVKPDFILEKFEFKESFKIPSIKDINAESVVDLYENMRPFFPYFQDNSQTTIVAPKLEDILDNFDALLLDAFGVLNSGSALVPGIIATLDKAREKGITLLVVTNGASNNSFIKRDQLSALGLEFSQDEIISSREAAEIFLTYNKPNGPLGVMGNMGNDFIIPDLDCIELEQDFSIFEEVNSFVLLGTIQWDTVWQDILCDSLKNNPRLLFVANPDIVAPHKSNFSIEPAYFVSHLISNGVNLPFWLGKPFPTIYELAMNRITELSGRHIPLSRIGMVGDTLHTDILGANSFGIKSVLMTKYGLFRNENVAKMIKKTGIIPDFIIEGP
;
A
#
# COMPACT_ATOMS: atom_id res chain seq x y z
N MET A 1 -10.26 -21.89 -2.30
CA MET A 1 -9.83 -20.58 -2.89
C MET A 1 -10.92 -19.91 -3.74
N ASP A 2 -12.03 -20.54 -4.01
CA ASP A 2 -12.99 -20.08 -5.06
C ASP A 2 -14.03 -19.03 -4.63
N ASN A 3 -13.94 -18.46 -3.43
CA ASN A 3 -14.96 -17.52 -2.93
C ASN A 3 -14.43 -16.12 -2.52
N TYR A 4 -13.17 -15.79 -2.75
CA TYR A 4 -12.56 -14.59 -2.19
C TYR A 4 -12.44 -13.40 -3.14
N PHE A 5 -12.53 -13.62 -4.44
CA PHE A 5 -12.53 -12.53 -5.41
C PHE A 5 -13.82 -12.57 -6.22
N VAL A 6 -14.86 -11.91 -5.68
CA VAL A 6 -16.06 -11.63 -6.49
C VAL A 6 -15.59 -10.84 -7.71
N LYS A 7 -15.85 -11.38 -8.90
CA LYS A 7 -15.51 -10.69 -10.15
C LYS A 7 -16.21 -9.32 -10.12
N PRO A 8 -15.45 -8.22 -9.98
CA PRO A 8 -16.08 -6.91 -10.02
C PRO A 8 -16.64 -6.70 -11.42
N ASP A 9 -17.83 -6.12 -11.51
CA ASP A 9 -18.25 -5.52 -12.76
C ASP A 9 -17.29 -4.39 -13.05
N PHE A 10 -16.39 -4.57 -14.03
CA PHE A 10 -15.45 -3.54 -14.44
C PHE A 10 -16.21 -2.41 -15.13
N ILE A 11 -16.75 -1.51 -14.33
CA ILE A 11 -17.42 -0.30 -14.80
C ILE A 11 -16.37 0.81 -14.82
N LEU A 12 -16.22 1.45 -15.99
CA LEU A 12 -15.40 2.65 -16.12
C LEU A 12 -16.18 3.82 -15.53
N GLU A 13 -16.03 4.05 -14.24
CA GLU A 13 -16.67 5.17 -13.55
C GLU A 13 -15.88 6.46 -13.81
N LYS A 14 -16.57 7.50 -14.29
CA LYS A 14 -16.06 8.87 -14.32
C LYS A 14 -16.54 9.58 -13.09
N PHE A 15 -15.62 10.20 -12.37
CA PHE A 15 -15.94 11.09 -11.28
C PHE A 15 -15.74 12.53 -11.76
N GLU A 16 -16.79 13.33 -11.70
CA GLU A 16 -16.68 14.76 -11.96
C GLU A 16 -16.36 15.48 -10.64
N PHE A 17 -15.12 15.94 -10.51
CA PHE A 17 -14.76 16.84 -9.43
C PHE A 17 -15.43 18.18 -9.63
N LYS A 18 -16.08 18.70 -8.60
CA LYS A 18 -16.62 20.07 -8.61
C LYS A 18 -15.51 21.11 -8.69
N GLU A 19 -14.32 20.78 -8.20
CA GLU A 19 -13.11 21.61 -8.24
C GLU A 19 -11.88 20.69 -8.41
N SER A 20 -10.91 21.10 -9.24
CA SER A 20 -9.63 20.41 -9.36
C SER A 20 -8.83 20.61 -8.06
N PHE A 21 -8.41 19.53 -7.41
CA PHE A 21 -7.56 19.65 -6.24
C PHE A 21 -6.09 19.96 -6.63
N LYS A 22 -5.41 20.70 -5.75
CA LYS A 22 -4.02 21.09 -5.98
C LYS A 22 -3.09 19.93 -5.67
N ILE A 23 -2.29 19.51 -6.65
CA ILE A 23 -1.24 18.52 -6.48
C ILE A 23 0.08 19.27 -6.24
N PRO A 24 0.80 18.99 -5.14
CA PRO A 24 2.08 19.61 -4.87
C PRO A 24 3.12 19.16 -5.91
N SER A 25 4.04 20.04 -6.28
CA SER A 25 5.17 19.61 -7.11
C SER A 25 6.07 18.66 -6.31
N ILE A 26 6.78 17.74 -6.99
CA ILE A 26 7.62 16.73 -6.34
C ILE A 26 8.61 17.34 -5.34
N LYS A 27 9.18 18.51 -5.66
CA LYS A 27 10.12 19.22 -4.79
C LYS A 27 9.49 19.86 -3.54
N ASP A 28 8.18 20.07 -3.55
CA ASP A 28 7.42 20.70 -2.46
C ASP A 28 6.71 19.67 -1.57
N ILE A 29 6.93 18.36 -1.85
CA ILE A 29 6.33 17.27 -1.08
C ILE A 29 6.90 17.23 0.34
N ASN A 30 5.97 17.22 1.30
CA ASN A 30 6.21 17.04 2.72
C ASN A 30 5.02 16.29 3.34
N ALA A 31 5.12 15.89 4.61
CA ALA A 31 4.08 15.09 5.25
C ALA A 31 2.69 15.77 5.23
N GLU A 32 2.61 17.08 5.41
CA GLU A 32 1.34 17.82 5.40
C GLU A 32 0.71 17.81 4.01
N SER A 33 1.50 18.06 2.95
CA SER A 33 1.03 18.03 1.56
C SER A 33 0.64 16.63 1.10
N VAL A 34 1.30 15.58 1.61
CA VAL A 34 0.92 14.18 1.37
C VAL A 34 -0.43 13.88 2.00
N VAL A 35 -0.65 14.30 3.25
CA VAL A 35 -1.94 14.15 3.93
C VAL A 35 -3.04 14.91 3.15
N ASP A 36 -2.78 16.13 2.70
CA ASP A 36 -3.74 16.91 1.90
C ASP A 36 -4.10 16.19 0.59
N LEU A 37 -3.11 15.60 -0.07
CA LEU A 37 -3.34 14.87 -1.31
C LEU A 37 -4.15 13.58 -1.08
N TYR A 38 -3.89 12.86 0.01
CA TYR A 38 -4.71 11.72 0.41
C TYR A 38 -6.16 12.15 0.74
N GLU A 39 -6.36 13.25 1.46
CA GLU A 39 -7.71 13.75 1.77
C GLU A 39 -8.47 14.17 0.50
N ASN A 40 -7.80 14.69 -0.52
CA ASN A 40 -8.40 14.93 -1.82
C ASN A 40 -8.86 13.63 -2.50
N MET A 41 -8.13 12.53 -2.31
CA MET A 41 -8.49 11.21 -2.83
C MET A 41 -9.39 10.40 -1.88
N ARG A 42 -9.68 10.93 -0.67
CA ARG A 42 -10.45 10.24 0.37
C ARG A 42 -11.80 9.68 -0.10
N PRO A 43 -12.57 10.34 -0.99
CA PRO A 43 -13.82 9.82 -1.50
C PRO A 43 -13.71 8.46 -2.24
N PHE A 44 -12.51 8.09 -2.69
CA PHE A 44 -12.23 6.84 -3.41
C PHE A 44 -11.64 5.74 -2.53
N PHE A 45 -11.36 6.07 -1.27
CA PHE A 45 -10.79 5.15 -0.29
C PHE A 45 -11.89 4.48 0.55
N PRO A 46 -11.59 3.36 1.20
CA PRO A 46 -12.56 2.72 2.08
C PRO A 46 -13.09 3.68 3.13
N TYR A 47 -14.40 3.67 3.33
CA TYR A 47 -15.03 4.48 4.36
C TYR A 47 -15.01 3.75 5.71
N PHE A 48 -14.49 4.40 6.72
CA PHE A 48 -14.57 3.97 8.10
C PHE A 48 -14.79 5.17 9.01
N GLN A 49 -15.75 5.06 9.90
CA GLN A 49 -16.00 6.04 10.97
C GLN A 49 -16.48 5.31 12.22
N ASP A 50 -15.67 5.35 13.26
CA ASP A 50 -16.05 4.92 14.60
C ASP A 50 -15.75 6.05 15.59
N ASN A 51 -16.82 6.74 16.04
CA ASN A 51 -16.70 7.85 16.98
C ASN A 51 -16.50 7.36 18.44
N SER A 52 -16.58 6.06 18.69
CA SER A 52 -16.39 5.45 20.02
C SER A 52 -14.95 4.95 20.24
N GLN A 53 -14.11 4.96 19.22
CA GLN A 53 -12.75 4.44 19.28
C GLN A 53 -11.90 5.25 20.25
N THR A 54 -11.28 4.56 21.21
CA THR A 54 -10.34 5.15 22.17
C THR A 54 -8.93 4.71 21.85
N THR A 55 -8.04 5.67 21.58
CA THR A 55 -6.65 5.39 21.30
C THR A 55 -5.85 5.12 22.57
N ILE A 56 -5.10 4.03 22.58
CA ILE A 56 -4.12 3.70 23.61
C ILE A 56 -2.75 4.21 23.16
N VAL A 57 -2.10 5.04 23.96
CA VAL A 57 -0.74 5.51 23.70
C VAL A 57 0.24 4.70 24.54
N ALA A 58 1.21 4.09 23.87
CA ALA A 58 2.27 3.32 24.52
C ALA A 58 3.64 3.78 23.96
N PRO A 59 4.74 3.72 24.73
CA PRO A 59 6.05 4.12 24.24
C PRO A 59 6.56 3.24 23.09
N LYS A 60 6.30 1.91 23.17
CA LYS A 60 6.89 0.92 22.27
C LYS A 60 5.87 -0.12 21.81
N LEU A 61 6.18 -0.73 20.65
CA LEU A 61 5.45 -1.91 20.17
C LEU A 61 5.52 -3.06 21.16
N GLU A 62 6.69 -3.24 21.80
CA GLU A 62 6.90 -4.26 22.82
C GLU A 62 5.87 -4.20 23.95
N ASP A 63 5.46 -2.99 24.37
CA ASP A 63 4.56 -2.76 25.50
C ASP A 63 3.11 -3.22 25.23
N ILE A 64 2.75 -3.43 23.96
CA ILE A 64 1.40 -3.78 23.54
C ILE A 64 1.29 -5.17 22.91
N LEU A 65 2.37 -5.95 22.83
CA LEU A 65 2.38 -7.26 22.18
C LEU A 65 1.32 -8.23 22.72
N ASP A 66 0.99 -8.16 24.00
CA ASP A 66 -0.02 -9.03 24.64
C ASP A 66 -1.45 -8.84 24.08
N ASN A 67 -1.67 -7.78 23.30
CA ASN A 67 -2.96 -7.56 22.64
C ASN A 67 -3.13 -8.39 21.37
N PHE A 68 -2.06 -9.03 20.84
CA PHE A 68 -2.05 -9.63 19.52
C PHE A 68 -1.67 -11.11 19.54
N ASP A 69 -2.23 -11.85 18.59
CA ASP A 69 -1.83 -13.20 18.22
C ASP A 69 -1.19 -13.20 16.80
N ALA A 70 -1.42 -12.14 16.02
CA ALA A 70 -0.72 -11.89 14.78
C ALA A 70 -0.47 -10.40 14.56
N LEU A 71 0.65 -10.06 13.93
CA LEU A 71 0.99 -8.70 13.51
C LEU A 71 1.27 -8.66 12.02
N LEU A 72 0.57 -7.76 11.32
CA LEU A 72 0.90 -7.29 10.00
C LEU A 72 1.84 -6.10 10.15
N LEU A 73 2.98 -6.14 9.49
CA LEU A 73 4.04 -5.14 9.63
C LEU A 73 4.25 -4.44 8.28
N ASP A 74 4.06 -3.14 8.22
CA ASP A 74 4.55 -2.41 7.06
C ASP A 74 6.07 -2.47 6.99
N ALA A 75 6.65 -2.29 5.80
CA ALA A 75 8.08 -2.29 5.61
C ALA A 75 8.69 -0.93 5.93
N PHE A 76 8.33 0.10 5.13
CA PHE A 76 8.87 1.45 5.30
C PHE A 76 8.25 2.15 6.51
N GLY A 77 9.10 2.77 7.34
CA GLY A 77 8.65 3.46 8.57
C GLY A 77 8.45 2.55 9.77
N VAL A 78 8.41 1.22 9.58
CA VAL A 78 8.22 0.19 10.62
C VAL A 78 9.43 -0.72 10.75
N LEU A 79 9.80 -1.41 9.69
CA LEU A 79 10.96 -2.31 9.66
C LEU A 79 12.23 -1.56 9.26
N ASN A 80 12.11 -0.69 8.26
CA ASN A 80 13.21 0.08 7.71
C ASN A 80 12.79 1.50 7.33
N SER A 81 13.77 2.39 7.20
CA SER A 81 13.62 3.73 6.63
C SER A 81 14.64 3.89 5.50
N GLY A 82 14.21 3.70 4.27
CA GLY A 82 15.10 3.52 3.13
C GLY A 82 15.98 2.28 3.31
N SER A 83 17.30 2.42 3.21
CA SER A 83 18.27 1.35 3.40
C SER A 83 18.71 1.13 4.85
N ALA A 84 18.10 1.82 5.82
CA ALA A 84 18.48 1.71 7.23
C ALA A 84 17.40 0.96 8.02
N LEU A 85 17.85 0.04 8.86
CA LEU A 85 16.99 -0.68 9.81
C LEU A 85 16.43 0.30 10.85
N VAL A 86 15.17 0.10 11.26
CA VAL A 86 14.60 0.81 12.41
C VAL A 86 15.26 0.29 13.70
N PRO A 87 15.89 1.17 14.51
CA PRO A 87 16.61 0.74 15.70
C PRO A 87 15.71 0.01 16.69
N GLY A 88 16.13 -1.19 17.13
CA GLY A 88 15.42 -2.02 18.10
C GLY A 88 14.39 -2.98 17.51
N ILE A 89 14.07 -2.87 16.22
CA ILE A 89 13.02 -3.70 15.61
C ILE A 89 13.29 -5.20 15.71
N ILE A 90 14.54 -5.65 15.47
CA ILE A 90 14.89 -7.07 15.54
C ILE A 90 14.54 -7.63 16.92
N ALA A 91 14.98 -6.98 17.99
CA ALA A 91 14.72 -7.44 19.35
C ALA A 91 13.21 -7.51 19.67
N THR A 92 12.43 -6.57 19.14
CA THR A 92 10.95 -6.57 19.32
C THR A 92 10.30 -7.70 18.53
N LEU A 93 10.76 -7.98 17.31
CA LEU A 93 10.26 -9.11 16.52
C LEU A 93 10.60 -10.45 17.17
N ASP A 94 11.83 -10.60 17.73
CA ASP A 94 12.22 -11.81 18.45
C ASP A 94 11.32 -12.04 19.66
N LYS A 95 11.02 -11.01 20.45
CA LYS A 95 10.07 -11.09 21.57
C LYS A 95 8.66 -11.45 21.11
N ALA A 96 8.20 -10.91 19.98
CA ALA A 96 6.92 -11.28 19.44
C ALA A 96 6.86 -12.76 19.03
N ARG A 97 7.93 -13.28 18.39
CA ARG A 97 8.05 -14.70 18.07
C ARG A 97 8.12 -15.59 19.31
N GLU A 98 8.88 -15.19 20.36
CA GLU A 98 8.92 -15.91 21.64
C GLU A 98 7.54 -16.00 22.32
N LYS A 99 6.68 -15.00 22.11
CA LYS A 99 5.27 -15.01 22.58
C LYS A 99 4.35 -15.85 21.68
N GLY A 100 4.85 -16.41 20.57
CA GLY A 100 4.04 -17.15 19.61
C GLY A 100 3.15 -16.28 18.73
N ILE A 101 3.48 -14.98 18.57
CA ILE A 101 2.76 -14.08 17.68
C ILE A 101 3.18 -14.36 16.24
N THR A 102 2.22 -14.61 15.36
CA THR A 102 2.47 -14.77 13.92
C THR A 102 2.82 -13.42 13.30
N LEU A 103 3.97 -13.35 12.63
CA LEU A 103 4.43 -12.13 11.97
C LEU A 103 4.26 -12.23 10.46
N LEU A 104 3.79 -11.15 9.83
CA LEU A 104 3.62 -11.06 8.39
C LEU A 104 3.98 -9.65 7.92
N VAL A 105 4.91 -9.52 7.00
CA VAL A 105 5.21 -8.24 6.32
C VAL A 105 4.13 -8.00 5.28
N VAL A 106 3.48 -6.83 5.33
CA VAL A 106 2.45 -6.42 4.38
C VAL A 106 2.78 -5.04 3.82
N THR A 107 3.31 -4.99 2.60
CA THR A 107 3.85 -3.77 2.00
C THR A 107 3.15 -3.37 0.71
N ASN A 108 2.96 -2.06 0.50
CA ASN A 108 2.48 -1.50 -0.76
C ASN A 108 3.57 -1.45 -1.86
N GLY A 109 4.84 -1.69 -1.51
CA GLY A 109 5.93 -1.72 -2.48
C GLY A 109 5.77 -2.82 -3.52
N ALA A 110 5.38 -2.47 -4.75
CA ALA A 110 5.09 -3.40 -5.83
C ALA A 110 6.17 -3.48 -6.92
N SER A 111 7.23 -2.69 -6.83
CA SER A 111 8.32 -2.68 -7.84
C SER A 111 9.12 -3.98 -7.87
N ASN A 112 9.14 -4.76 -6.78
CA ASN A 112 9.87 -6.00 -6.67
C ASN A 112 8.96 -7.12 -6.16
N ASN A 113 9.24 -8.34 -6.60
CA ASN A 113 8.56 -9.53 -6.08
C ASN A 113 8.94 -9.82 -4.61
N SER A 114 8.26 -10.77 -4.01
CA SER A 114 8.45 -11.13 -2.61
C SER A 114 9.82 -11.79 -2.34
N PHE A 115 10.46 -12.45 -3.34
CA PHE A 115 11.82 -12.99 -3.20
C PHE A 115 12.87 -11.90 -3.05
N ILE A 116 12.81 -10.89 -3.94
CA ILE A 116 13.71 -9.71 -3.88
C ILE A 116 13.46 -8.94 -2.58
N LYS A 117 12.19 -8.80 -2.17
CA LYS A 117 11.84 -8.13 -0.92
C LYS A 117 12.42 -8.87 0.30
N ARG A 118 12.33 -10.20 0.34
CA ARG A 118 12.95 -11.03 1.38
C ARG A 118 14.46 -10.79 1.44
N ASP A 119 15.13 -10.83 0.29
CA ASP A 119 16.58 -10.63 0.21
C ASP A 119 17.00 -9.23 0.66
N GLN A 120 16.21 -8.21 0.34
CA GLN A 120 16.40 -6.84 0.83
C GLN A 120 16.26 -6.75 2.36
N LEU A 121 15.26 -7.40 2.96
CA LEU A 121 15.06 -7.45 4.40
C LEU A 121 16.17 -8.25 5.09
N SER A 122 16.58 -9.38 4.52
CA SER A 122 17.70 -10.21 5.00
C SER A 122 19.03 -9.45 5.00
N ALA A 123 19.29 -8.63 3.96
CA ALA A 123 20.47 -7.75 3.91
C ALA A 123 20.52 -6.71 5.04
N LEU A 124 19.36 -6.38 5.62
CA LEU A 124 19.22 -5.51 6.80
C LEU A 124 19.31 -6.30 8.13
N GLY A 125 19.43 -7.63 8.08
CA GLY A 125 19.44 -8.50 9.26
C GLY A 125 18.04 -8.90 9.75
N LEU A 126 17.00 -8.71 8.94
CA LEU A 126 15.63 -9.13 9.23
C LEU A 126 15.37 -10.49 8.57
N GLU A 127 15.09 -11.48 9.39
CA GLU A 127 14.81 -12.83 8.90
C GLU A 127 13.30 -13.07 8.81
N PHE A 128 12.81 -13.09 7.57
CA PHE A 128 11.46 -13.51 7.22
C PHE A 128 11.54 -14.61 6.16
N SER A 129 10.73 -15.65 6.30
CA SER A 129 10.52 -16.61 5.24
C SER A 129 9.76 -15.98 4.07
N GLN A 130 9.76 -16.63 2.92
CA GLN A 130 9.00 -16.16 1.76
C GLN A 130 7.50 -16.05 2.07
N ASP A 131 6.98 -16.99 2.84
CA ASP A 131 5.57 -17.03 3.21
C ASP A 131 5.17 -15.97 4.26
N GLU A 132 6.13 -15.37 4.94
CA GLU A 132 5.90 -14.25 5.86
C GLU A 132 5.92 -12.87 5.16
N ILE A 133 5.92 -12.80 3.82
CA ILE A 133 5.96 -11.56 3.08
C ILE A 133 4.84 -11.51 2.05
N ILE A 134 3.99 -10.50 2.13
CA ILE A 134 2.98 -10.14 1.14
C ILE A 134 3.25 -8.74 0.62
N SER A 135 3.26 -8.61 -0.69
CA SER A 135 3.33 -7.30 -1.36
C SER A 135 2.05 -7.01 -2.14
N SER A 136 1.79 -5.75 -2.38
CA SER A 136 0.70 -5.37 -3.28
C SER A 136 0.93 -5.81 -4.73
N ARG A 137 2.18 -6.13 -5.12
CA ARG A 137 2.46 -6.83 -6.39
C ARG A 137 1.84 -8.22 -6.42
N GLU A 138 2.05 -9.03 -5.37
CA GLU A 138 1.44 -10.36 -5.24
C GLU A 138 -0.09 -10.29 -5.23
N ALA A 139 -0.65 -9.30 -4.51
CA ALA A 139 -2.08 -9.04 -4.52
C ALA A 139 -2.61 -8.71 -5.92
N ALA A 140 -1.87 -7.90 -6.69
CA ALA A 140 -2.21 -7.56 -8.07
C ALA A 140 -2.10 -8.77 -9.01
N GLU A 141 -1.05 -9.58 -8.90
CA GLU A 141 -0.86 -10.80 -9.68
C GLU A 141 -2.00 -11.79 -9.45
N ILE A 142 -2.37 -12.03 -8.20
CA ILE A 142 -3.49 -12.90 -7.84
C ILE A 142 -4.80 -12.32 -8.36
N PHE A 143 -5.08 -11.05 -8.09
CA PHE A 143 -6.31 -10.39 -8.53
C PHE A 143 -6.48 -10.47 -10.04
N LEU A 144 -5.45 -10.12 -10.81
CA LEU A 144 -5.46 -10.13 -12.27
C LEU A 144 -5.52 -11.56 -12.86
N THR A 145 -5.00 -12.55 -12.16
CA THR A 145 -5.14 -13.96 -12.56
C THR A 145 -6.59 -14.40 -12.58
N TYR A 146 -7.37 -14.00 -11.58
CA TYR A 146 -8.80 -14.34 -11.48
C TYR A 146 -9.73 -13.37 -12.23
N ASN A 147 -9.30 -12.13 -12.43
CA ASN A 147 -10.06 -11.04 -13.02
C ASN A 147 -9.33 -10.44 -14.21
N LYS A 148 -8.97 -11.29 -15.19
CA LYS A 148 -8.21 -10.86 -16.36
C LYS A 148 -8.95 -9.78 -17.15
N PRO A 149 -8.31 -8.65 -17.45
CA PRO A 149 -8.81 -7.74 -18.48
C PRO A 149 -8.69 -8.37 -19.86
N ASN A 150 -9.42 -7.85 -20.83
CA ASN A 150 -9.32 -8.28 -22.21
C ASN A 150 -8.09 -7.63 -22.88
N GLY A 151 -7.32 -8.40 -23.67
CA GLY A 151 -6.18 -7.92 -24.45
C GLY A 151 -4.93 -7.63 -23.61
N PRO A 152 -3.91 -7.03 -24.21
CA PRO A 152 -2.62 -6.76 -23.55
C PRO A 152 -2.74 -5.78 -22.37
N LEU A 153 -1.94 -6.03 -21.32
CA LEU A 153 -1.82 -5.21 -20.11
C LEU A 153 -0.52 -4.40 -20.13
N GLY A 154 -0.63 -3.09 -20.17
CA GLY A 154 0.52 -2.18 -20.02
C GLY A 154 0.95 -2.10 -18.54
N VAL A 155 2.24 -2.30 -18.27
CA VAL A 155 2.80 -2.33 -16.92
C VAL A 155 3.70 -1.11 -16.72
N MET A 156 3.38 -0.26 -15.74
CA MET A 156 4.19 0.85 -15.28
C MET A 156 5.10 0.41 -14.14
N GLY A 157 6.39 0.73 -14.26
CA GLY A 157 7.41 0.39 -13.27
C GLY A 157 8.13 -0.90 -13.63
N ASN A 158 8.97 -1.40 -12.73
CA ASN A 158 9.77 -2.58 -12.99
C ASN A 158 8.91 -3.85 -13.14
N MET A 159 8.59 -4.21 -14.37
CA MET A 159 7.92 -5.48 -14.66
C MET A 159 8.85 -6.65 -14.31
N GLY A 160 10.14 -6.53 -14.67
CA GLY A 160 11.09 -7.63 -14.56
C GLY A 160 10.68 -8.82 -15.43
N ASN A 161 11.33 -9.95 -15.19
CA ASN A 161 10.98 -11.21 -15.88
C ASN A 161 9.96 -12.05 -15.10
N ASP A 162 9.42 -11.52 -14.02
CA ASP A 162 8.67 -12.27 -13.00
C ASP A 162 7.25 -11.72 -12.71
N PHE A 163 6.86 -10.61 -13.35
CA PHE A 163 5.46 -10.17 -13.36
C PHE A 163 4.73 -10.89 -14.48
N ILE A 164 4.17 -12.04 -14.15
CA ILE A 164 3.52 -12.93 -15.10
C ILE A 164 2.09 -13.21 -14.67
N ILE A 165 1.13 -12.81 -15.48
CA ILE A 165 -0.27 -13.19 -15.33
C ILE A 165 -0.56 -14.31 -16.35
N PRO A 166 -0.96 -15.52 -15.93
CA PRO A 166 -1.24 -16.61 -16.86
C PRO A 166 -2.22 -16.21 -17.97
N ASP A 167 -1.89 -16.49 -19.23
CA ASP A 167 -2.69 -16.18 -20.42
C ASP A 167 -3.01 -14.68 -20.60
N LEU A 168 -2.20 -13.78 -20.09
CA LEU A 168 -2.29 -12.34 -20.28
C LEU A 168 -0.94 -11.81 -20.76
N ASP A 169 -0.96 -11.12 -21.90
CA ASP A 169 0.23 -10.46 -22.41
C ASP A 169 0.50 -9.18 -21.62
N CYS A 170 1.64 -9.14 -20.92
CA CYS A 170 2.07 -8.01 -20.09
C CYS A 170 3.23 -7.29 -20.80
N ILE A 171 3.09 -5.98 -21.02
CA ILE A 171 4.06 -5.18 -21.78
C ILE A 171 4.51 -3.99 -20.91
N GLU A 172 5.81 -3.86 -20.69
CA GLU A 172 6.39 -2.74 -19.94
C GLU A 172 6.26 -1.43 -20.73
N LEU A 173 5.65 -0.42 -20.11
CA LEU A 173 5.31 0.85 -20.77
C LEU A 173 6.54 1.70 -21.08
N GLU A 174 7.55 1.69 -20.20
CA GLU A 174 8.74 2.53 -20.29
C GLU A 174 9.73 2.10 -21.38
N GLN A 175 9.28 1.26 -22.32
CA GLN A 175 10.08 0.84 -23.48
C GLN A 175 9.82 1.71 -24.71
N ASP A 176 8.54 2.01 -25.00
CA ASP A 176 8.14 2.76 -26.20
C ASP A 176 6.79 3.43 -26.00
N PHE A 177 6.64 4.67 -26.45
CA PHE A 177 5.40 5.43 -26.39
C PHE A 177 4.26 4.83 -27.21
N SER A 178 4.54 4.06 -28.27
CA SER A 178 3.51 3.41 -29.10
C SER A 178 2.71 2.36 -28.30
N ILE A 179 3.31 1.77 -27.26
CA ILE A 179 2.69 0.74 -26.41
C ILE A 179 1.38 1.25 -25.78
N PHE A 180 1.31 2.55 -25.46
CA PHE A 180 0.10 3.14 -24.88
C PHE A 180 -1.15 3.00 -25.77
N GLU A 181 -1.00 2.91 -27.06
CA GLU A 181 -2.11 2.69 -28.00
C GLU A 181 -2.40 1.20 -28.26
N GLU A 182 -1.45 0.33 -27.96
CA GLU A 182 -1.54 -1.12 -28.21
C GLU A 182 -2.19 -1.89 -27.06
N VAL A 183 -2.08 -1.38 -25.82
CA VAL A 183 -2.60 -2.06 -24.62
C VAL A 183 -4.07 -1.75 -24.35
N ASN A 184 -4.77 -2.72 -23.78
CA ASN A 184 -6.21 -2.63 -23.47
C ASN A 184 -6.49 -2.27 -22.02
N SER A 185 -5.48 -2.29 -21.17
CA SER A 185 -5.56 -1.93 -19.76
C SER A 185 -4.18 -1.61 -19.21
N PHE A 186 -4.13 -1.04 -18.00
CA PHE A 186 -2.88 -0.64 -17.35
C PHE A 186 -2.80 -1.15 -15.93
N VAL A 187 -1.58 -1.49 -15.46
CA VAL A 187 -1.28 -1.73 -14.04
C VAL A 187 -0.06 -0.91 -13.60
N LEU A 188 -0.19 -0.21 -12.48
CA LEU A 188 0.85 0.64 -11.92
C LEU A 188 1.49 -0.06 -10.72
N LEU A 189 2.74 -0.51 -10.88
CA LEU A 189 3.53 -1.20 -9.85
C LEU A 189 4.49 -0.26 -9.12
N GLY A 190 5.19 0.60 -9.84
CA GLY A 190 6.25 1.46 -9.32
C GLY A 190 6.56 2.64 -10.22
N THR A 191 7.54 3.45 -9.84
CA THR A 191 7.85 4.74 -10.48
C THR A 191 9.33 4.90 -10.85
N ILE A 192 10.10 3.80 -10.92
CA ILE A 192 11.58 3.85 -11.02
C ILE A 192 12.05 4.63 -12.26
N GLN A 193 11.37 4.48 -13.40
CA GLN A 193 11.70 5.16 -14.66
C GLN A 193 10.61 6.14 -15.10
N TRP A 194 9.60 6.37 -14.24
CA TRP A 194 8.43 7.18 -14.58
C TRP A 194 8.68 8.67 -14.31
N ASP A 195 8.40 9.49 -15.30
CA ASP A 195 8.52 10.95 -15.21
C ASP A 195 7.25 11.65 -15.73
N THR A 196 7.31 12.97 -15.84
CA THR A 196 6.18 13.78 -16.31
C THR A 196 5.83 13.54 -17.77
N VAL A 197 6.79 13.12 -18.61
CA VAL A 197 6.55 12.85 -20.04
C VAL A 197 5.70 11.57 -20.18
N TRP A 198 6.11 10.49 -19.52
CA TRP A 198 5.34 9.25 -19.49
C TRP A 198 3.95 9.47 -18.88
N GLN A 199 3.87 10.30 -17.83
CA GLN A 199 2.60 10.64 -17.18
C GLN A 199 1.64 11.38 -18.09
N ASP A 200 2.12 12.36 -18.86
CA ASP A 200 1.30 13.13 -19.81
C ASP A 200 0.76 12.22 -20.90
N ILE A 201 1.59 11.32 -21.44
CA ILE A 201 1.19 10.34 -22.47
C ILE A 201 0.11 9.39 -21.92
N LEU A 202 0.29 8.84 -20.71
CA LEU A 202 -0.72 7.99 -20.09
C LEU A 202 -2.04 8.75 -19.90
N CYS A 203 -1.96 9.98 -19.43
CA CYS A 203 -3.14 10.82 -19.21
C CYS A 203 -3.90 11.08 -20.52
N ASP A 204 -3.20 11.47 -21.57
CA ASP A 204 -3.80 11.75 -22.88
C ASP A 204 -4.38 10.47 -23.51
N SER A 205 -3.65 9.35 -23.42
CA SER A 205 -4.11 8.07 -23.92
C SER A 205 -5.39 7.60 -23.22
N LEU A 206 -5.47 7.72 -21.88
CA LEU A 206 -6.66 7.36 -21.12
C LEU A 206 -7.85 8.33 -21.30
N LYS A 207 -7.59 9.62 -21.57
CA LYS A 207 -8.64 10.59 -21.93
C LYS A 207 -9.25 10.32 -23.28
N ASN A 208 -8.40 10.02 -24.27
CA ASN A 208 -8.83 9.76 -25.64
C ASN A 208 -9.52 8.40 -25.78
N ASN A 209 -9.03 7.41 -25.08
CA ASN A 209 -9.56 6.04 -25.09
C ASN A 209 -9.60 5.50 -23.63
N PRO A 210 -10.73 5.66 -22.92
CA PRO A 210 -10.87 5.18 -21.55
C PRO A 210 -10.72 3.67 -21.43
N ARG A 211 -9.81 3.22 -20.56
CA ARG A 211 -9.48 1.80 -20.31
C ARG A 211 -9.33 1.52 -18.83
N LEU A 212 -9.32 0.24 -18.47
CA LEU A 212 -9.10 -0.18 -17.09
C LEU A 212 -7.71 0.22 -16.61
N LEU A 213 -7.66 0.75 -15.39
CA LEU A 213 -6.44 1.15 -14.70
C LEU A 213 -6.42 0.44 -13.35
N PHE A 214 -5.40 -0.39 -13.13
CA PHE A 214 -5.15 -1.06 -11.86
C PHE A 214 -3.99 -0.40 -11.15
N VAL A 215 -4.10 -0.17 -9.85
CA VAL A 215 -3.05 0.44 -9.03
C VAL A 215 -2.65 -0.54 -7.94
N ALA A 216 -1.50 -1.17 -8.11
CA ALA A 216 -0.97 -2.08 -7.12
C ALA A 216 -0.44 -1.32 -5.89
N ASN A 217 0.21 -0.18 -6.10
CA ASN A 217 0.77 0.62 -5.00
C ASN A 217 -0.03 1.92 -4.77
N PRO A 218 -0.93 1.95 -3.76
CA PRO A 218 -1.68 3.15 -3.40
C PRO A 218 -0.91 4.19 -2.57
N ASP A 219 0.39 4.03 -2.33
CA ASP A 219 1.17 5.03 -1.62
C ASP A 219 1.46 6.24 -2.51
N ILE A 220 1.38 7.44 -1.92
CA ILE A 220 1.81 8.69 -2.55
C ILE A 220 3.32 8.82 -2.46
N VAL A 221 3.88 8.45 -1.32
CA VAL A 221 5.32 8.49 -1.03
C VAL A 221 5.74 7.31 -0.18
N ALA A 222 7.04 6.94 -0.23
CA ALA A 222 7.65 6.09 0.78
C ALA A 222 8.75 6.84 1.54
N PRO A 223 8.83 6.68 2.88
CA PRO A 223 9.79 7.41 3.70
C PRO A 223 11.22 6.85 3.54
N HIS A 224 12.17 7.73 3.28
CA HIS A 224 13.60 7.49 3.35
C HIS A 224 14.22 8.29 4.49
N LYS A 225 15.51 8.08 4.78
CA LYS A 225 16.19 8.71 5.92
C LYS A 225 16.02 10.23 5.98
N SER A 226 16.09 10.93 4.85
CA SER A 226 16.05 12.41 4.77
C SER A 226 15.01 12.96 3.81
N ASN A 227 14.38 12.14 3.00
CA ASN A 227 13.43 12.53 1.95
C ASN A 227 12.33 11.49 1.78
N PHE A 228 11.52 11.65 0.74
CA PHE A 228 10.53 10.69 0.27
C PHE A 228 10.84 10.27 -1.16
N SER A 229 10.61 9.01 -1.51
CA SER A 229 10.38 8.62 -2.89
C SER A 229 8.95 8.91 -3.29
N ILE A 230 8.73 9.18 -4.57
CA ILE A 230 7.39 9.36 -5.13
C ILE A 230 6.88 7.98 -5.57
N GLU A 231 5.64 7.68 -5.18
CA GLU A 231 5.03 6.39 -5.44
C GLU A 231 3.82 6.52 -6.39
N PRO A 232 3.29 5.42 -6.95
CA PRO A 232 2.27 5.45 -7.99
C PRO A 232 1.04 6.30 -7.70
N ALA A 233 0.52 6.33 -6.45
CA ALA A 233 -0.68 7.11 -6.17
C ALA A 233 -0.49 8.63 -6.34
N TYR A 234 0.73 9.15 -6.27
CA TYR A 234 0.99 10.54 -6.65
C TYR A 234 0.63 10.78 -8.12
N PHE A 235 1.07 9.93 -9.02
CA PHE A 235 0.77 10.02 -10.45
C PHE A 235 -0.71 9.73 -10.76
N VAL A 236 -1.30 8.80 -10.01
CA VAL A 236 -2.75 8.54 -10.11
C VAL A 236 -3.56 9.76 -9.70
N SER A 237 -3.13 10.54 -8.72
CA SER A 237 -3.81 11.78 -8.34
C SER A 237 -3.87 12.79 -9.50
N HIS A 238 -2.83 12.84 -10.34
CA HIS A 238 -2.82 13.62 -11.58
C HIS A 238 -3.85 13.09 -12.60
N LEU A 239 -3.93 11.77 -12.79
CA LEU A 239 -4.92 11.18 -13.69
C LEU A 239 -6.34 11.52 -13.26
N ILE A 240 -6.64 11.31 -11.98
CA ILE A 240 -7.95 11.58 -11.39
C ILE A 240 -8.30 13.07 -11.51
N SER A 241 -7.38 13.98 -11.17
CA SER A 241 -7.61 15.43 -11.28
C SER A 241 -7.81 15.92 -12.71
N ASN A 242 -7.36 15.15 -13.69
CA ASN A 242 -7.53 15.40 -15.12
C ASN A 242 -8.76 14.72 -15.72
N GLY A 243 -9.63 14.10 -14.90
CA GLY A 243 -10.89 13.48 -15.35
C GLY A 243 -10.71 12.11 -16.02
N VAL A 244 -9.59 11.43 -15.78
CA VAL A 244 -9.42 10.03 -16.13
C VAL A 244 -10.30 9.17 -15.23
N ASN A 245 -10.75 8.02 -15.72
CA ASN A 245 -11.57 7.09 -14.94
C ASN A 245 -10.90 6.69 -13.63
N LEU A 246 -11.73 6.35 -12.62
CA LEU A 246 -11.24 5.85 -11.36
C LEU A 246 -10.52 4.51 -11.53
N PRO A 247 -9.37 4.33 -10.86
CA PRO A 247 -8.63 3.08 -10.90
C PRO A 247 -9.22 2.02 -9.96
N PHE A 248 -8.87 0.76 -10.23
CA PHE A 248 -9.03 -0.34 -9.29
C PHE A 248 -7.79 -0.43 -8.40
N TRP A 249 -7.98 -0.24 -7.10
CA TRP A 249 -6.91 -0.25 -6.12
C TRP A 249 -6.73 -1.62 -5.50
N LEU A 250 -5.48 -2.09 -5.35
CA LEU A 250 -5.19 -3.48 -4.95
C LEU A 250 -4.31 -3.59 -3.68
N GLY A 251 -3.61 -2.51 -3.30
CA GLY A 251 -2.82 -2.43 -2.07
C GLY A 251 -3.58 -1.83 -0.87
N LYS A 252 -2.90 -1.64 0.27
CA LYS A 252 -3.46 -0.92 1.43
C LYS A 252 -3.90 0.50 1.04
N PRO A 253 -5.05 1.00 1.46
CA PRO A 253 -6.00 0.51 2.47
C PRO A 253 -7.08 -0.44 1.95
N PHE A 254 -7.01 -0.92 0.72
CA PHE A 254 -8.08 -1.68 0.08
C PHE A 254 -8.09 -3.15 0.52
N PRO A 255 -9.25 -3.84 0.47
CA PRO A 255 -9.44 -5.15 1.11
C PRO A 255 -8.58 -6.26 0.51
N THR A 256 -8.26 -6.21 -0.80
CA THR A 256 -7.56 -7.28 -1.53
C THR A 256 -6.31 -7.78 -0.81
N ILE A 257 -5.44 -6.86 -0.35
CA ILE A 257 -4.19 -7.23 0.32
C ILE A 257 -4.42 -7.78 1.74
N TYR A 258 -5.47 -7.30 2.43
CA TYR A 258 -5.83 -7.79 3.76
C TYR A 258 -6.47 -9.18 3.71
N GLU A 259 -7.30 -9.46 2.70
CA GLU A 259 -7.87 -10.81 2.48
C GLU A 259 -6.75 -11.83 2.24
N LEU A 260 -5.76 -11.47 1.40
CA LEU A 260 -4.57 -12.30 1.20
C LEU A 260 -3.80 -12.51 2.52
N ALA A 261 -3.64 -11.45 3.31
CA ALA A 261 -2.96 -11.53 4.61
C ALA A 261 -3.70 -12.44 5.61
N MET A 262 -5.03 -12.43 5.65
CA MET A 262 -5.79 -13.31 6.54
C MET A 262 -5.63 -14.78 6.18
N ASN A 263 -5.62 -15.11 4.89
CA ASN A 263 -5.35 -16.47 4.42
C ASN A 263 -3.95 -16.91 4.84
N ARG A 264 -2.94 -16.07 4.60
CA ARG A 264 -1.56 -16.35 4.93
C ARG A 264 -1.34 -16.51 6.45
N ILE A 265 -1.98 -15.68 7.29
CA ILE A 265 -1.95 -15.84 8.76
C ILE A 265 -2.52 -17.19 9.16
N THR A 266 -3.63 -17.62 8.56
CA THR A 266 -4.24 -18.92 8.87
C THR A 266 -3.32 -20.07 8.49
N GLU A 267 -2.65 -20.01 7.34
CA GLU A 267 -1.66 -20.98 6.89
C GLU A 267 -0.45 -21.06 7.84
N LEU A 268 0.14 -19.90 8.18
CA LEU A 268 1.32 -19.81 9.03
C LEU A 268 1.05 -20.23 10.49
N SER A 269 -0.10 -19.80 11.05
CA SER A 269 -0.44 -20.10 12.45
C SER A 269 -1.07 -21.48 12.66
N GLY A 270 -1.55 -22.11 11.59
CA GLY A 270 -2.32 -23.36 11.64
C GLY A 270 -3.69 -23.24 12.33
N ARG A 271 -4.16 -22.02 12.61
CA ARG A 271 -5.42 -21.75 13.30
C ARG A 271 -6.10 -20.46 12.83
N HIS A 272 -7.40 -20.35 13.05
CA HIS A 272 -8.09 -19.09 12.87
C HIS A 272 -7.76 -18.14 14.02
N ILE A 273 -7.31 -16.92 13.71
CA ILE A 273 -7.05 -15.85 14.67
C ILE A 273 -8.19 -14.82 14.56
N PRO A 274 -8.88 -14.47 15.67
CA PRO A 274 -9.93 -13.44 15.64
C PRO A 274 -9.37 -12.08 15.16
N LEU A 275 -10.12 -11.33 14.36
CA LEU A 275 -9.70 -10.03 13.85
C LEU A 275 -9.28 -9.06 14.97
N SER A 276 -9.94 -9.11 16.14
CA SER A 276 -9.59 -8.30 17.31
C SER A 276 -8.23 -8.62 17.92
N ARG A 277 -7.60 -9.73 17.52
CA ARG A 277 -6.27 -10.19 17.95
C ARG A 277 -5.21 -10.04 16.87
N ILE A 278 -5.56 -9.41 15.74
CA ILE A 278 -4.65 -9.11 14.64
C ILE A 278 -4.41 -7.60 14.63
N GLY A 279 -3.14 -7.19 14.57
CA GLY A 279 -2.76 -5.77 14.49
C GLY A 279 -2.02 -5.45 13.19
N MET A 280 -2.36 -4.33 12.55
CA MET A 280 -1.55 -3.72 11.48
C MET A 280 -0.69 -2.61 12.08
N VAL A 281 0.62 -2.79 12.03
CA VAL A 281 1.61 -1.79 12.44
C VAL A 281 2.08 -1.04 11.19
N GLY A 282 1.82 0.25 11.15
CA GLY A 282 2.19 1.09 10.01
C GLY A 282 2.51 2.51 10.42
N ASP A 283 2.97 3.31 9.49
CA ASP A 283 3.37 4.70 9.69
C ASP A 283 2.43 5.72 9.04
N THR A 284 1.51 5.23 8.20
CA THR A 284 0.66 6.09 7.36
C THR A 284 -0.81 5.93 7.71
N LEU A 285 -1.48 7.07 8.02
CA LEU A 285 -2.90 7.08 8.41
C LEU A 285 -3.82 6.54 7.31
N HIS A 286 -3.58 6.92 6.05
CA HIS A 286 -4.50 6.64 4.95
C HIS A 286 -4.36 5.24 4.34
N THR A 287 -3.22 4.60 4.51
CA THR A 287 -2.98 3.24 3.98
C THR A 287 -3.07 2.21 5.09
N ASP A 288 -2.21 2.29 6.10
CA ASP A 288 -2.14 1.29 7.17
C ASP A 288 -3.30 1.38 8.14
N ILE A 289 -3.52 2.58 8.71
CA ILE A 289 -4.48 2.76 9.79
C ILE A 289 -5.92 2.70 9.26
N LEU A 290 -6.20 3.43 8.19
CA LEU A 290 -7.51 3.38 7.55
C LEU A 290 -7.82 1.97 7.05
N GLY A 291 -6.84 1.30 6.44
CA GLY A 291 -7.01 -0.07 5.95
C GLY A 291 -7.31 -1.04 7.07
N ALA A 292 -6.54 -1.01 8.16
CA ALA A 292 -6.81 -1.83 9.35
C ALA A 292 -8.20 -1.58 9.93
N ASN A 293 -8.54 -0.31 10.13
CA ASN A 293 -9.82 0.10 10.69
C ASN A 293 -11.00 -0.37 9.79
N SER A 294 -10.90 -0.15 8.48
CA SER A 294 -11.97 -0.53 7.53
C SER A 294 -12.10 -2.04 7.37
N PHE A 295 -11.00 -2.78 7.52
CA PHE A 295 -11.00 -4.25 7.47
C PHE A 295 -11.46 -4.88 8.80
N GLY A 296 -11.44 -4.12 9.91
CA GLY A 296 -11.90 -4.56 11.22
C GLY A 296 -10.82 -5.24 12.08
N ILE A 297 -9.54 -5.05 11.77
CA ILE A 297 -8.40 -5.44 12.62
C ILE A 297 -7.90 -4.26 13.43
N LYS A 298 -7.04 -4.50 14.40
CA LYS A 298 -6.45 -3.45 15.23
C LYS A 298 -5.41 -2.64 14.45
N SER A 299 -5.44 -1.31 14.62
CA SER A 299 -4.50 -0.39 13.99
C SER A 299 -3.47 0.14 14.97
N VAL A 300 -2.18 0.11 14.60
CA VAL A 300 -1.05 0.57 15.40
C VAL A 300 -0.24 1.58 14.60
N LEU A 301 -0.30 2.86 14.97
CA LEU A 301 0.45 3.91 14.32
C LEU A 301 1.83 4.07 14.97
N MET A 302 2.90 3.80 14.20
CA MET A 302 4.29 4.06 14.59
C MET A 302 4.72 5.44 14.08
N THR A 303 5.19 6.32 14.97
CA THR A 303 5.31 7.75 14.67
C THR A 303 6.74 8.23 14.40
N LYS A 304 7.76 7.51 14.89
CA LYS A 304 9.13 8.05 14.97
C LYS A 304 9.97 7.92 13.69
N TYR A 305 9.67 6.94 12.82
CA TYR A 305 10.56 6.57 11.72
C TYR A 305 9.96 6.73 10.32
N GLY A 306 8.63 6.88 10.23
CA GLY A 306 7.89 6.92 8.98
C GLY A 306 7.50 8.32 8.50
N LEU A 307 6.32 8.42 7.91
CA LEU A 307 5.78 9.65 7.32
C LEU A 307 5.70 10.80 8.33
N PHE A 308 5.33 10.51 9.58
CA PHE A 308 5.09 11.53 10.62
C PHE A 308 6.27 11.77 11.56
N ARG A 309 7.49 11.32 11.21
CA ARG A 309 8.70 11.33 12.07
C ARG A 309 9.12 12.69 12.62
N ASN A 310 8.60 13.76 12.26
CA ASN A 310 8.89 15.10 12.82
C ASN A 310 7.63 15.94 12.92
N GLU A 311 6.46 15.29 12.85
CA GLU A 311 5.18 15.96 12.73
C GLU A 311 4.38 15.89 14.04
N ASN A 312 3.44 16.81 14.16
CA ASN A 312 2.44 16.74 15.21
C ASN A 312 1.35 15.74 14.82
N VAL A 313 1.51 14.48 15.23
CA VAL A 313 0.59 13.38 14.89
C VAL A 313 -0.84 13.65 15.34
N ALA A 314 -1.05 14.29 16.50
CA ALA A 314 -2.38 14.63 16.98
C ALA A 314 -3.08 15.64 16.03
N LYS A 315 -2.33 16.58 15.44
CA LYS A 315 -2.84 17.49 14.40
C LYS A 315 -3.28 16.71 13.17
N MET A 316 -2.50 15.72 12.74
CA MET A 316 -2.80 14.91 11.55
C MET A 316 -4.03 14.01 11.77
N ILE A 317 -4.12 13.35 12.90
CA ILE A 317 -5.29 12.54 13.30
C ILE A 317 -6.55 13.43 13.33
N LYS A 318 -6.48 14.62 13.94
CA LYS A 318 -7.59 15.55 13.99
C LYS A 318 -8.02 16.03 12.61
N LYS A 319 -7.06 16.26 11.70
CA LYS A 319 -7.30 16.73 10.33
C LYS A 319 -8.02 15.66 9.49
N THR A 320 -7.59 14.41 9.60
CA THR A 320 -8.08 13.31 8.76
C THR A 320 -9.30 12.58 9.35
N GLY A 321 -9.48 12.67 10.68
CA GLY A 321 -10.47 11.86 11.40
C GLY A 321 -10.15 10.36 11.42
N ILE A 322 -8.93 9.95 10.97
CA ILE A 322 -8.49 8.56 11.03
C ILE A 322 -7.85 8.32 12.39
N ILE A 323 -8.55 7.57 13.24
CA ILE A 323 -8.15 7.35 14.63
C ILE A 323 -7.54 5.96 14.75
N PRO A 324 -6.25 5.80 15.15
CA PRO A 324 -5.66 4.50 15.41
C PRO A 324 -6.12 3.90 16.76
N ASP A 325 -6.17 2.57 16.88
CA ASP A 325 -6.37 1.90 18.19
C ASP A 325 -5.17 2.14 19.11
N PHE A 326 -3.96 2.10 18.56
CA PHE A 326 -2.71 2.31 19.31
C PHE A 326 -1.83 3.34 18.62
N ILE A 327 -1.15 4.16 19.42
CA ILE A 327 -0.06 5.04 18.97
C ILE A 327 1.19 4.64 19.72
N ILE A 328 2.28 4.40 18.98
CA ILE A 328 3.59 4.07 19.55
C ILE A 328 4.68 4.96 18.92
N GLU A 329 5.77 5.18 19.65
CA GLU A 329 6.93 5.89 19.08
C GLU A 329 7.76 4.97 18.17
N GLY A 330 8.02 3.75 18.61
CA GLY A 330 8.88 2.81 17.93
C GLY A 330 8.75 1.36 18.41
N PRO A 331 9.72 0.51 18.06
CA PRO A 331 9.74 -0.91 18.45
C PRO A 331 9.79 -1.17 19.94
#